data_3751544337ec590e4866dfe4edacca90
#
_entry.id   3751544337ec590e4866dfe4edacca90
#
_cell.length_a   1.000
_cell.length_b   1.000
_cell.length_c   1.000
_cell.angle_alpha   90.00
_cell.angle_beta   90.00
_cell.angle_gamma   90.00
#
_symmetry.space_group_name_H-M   'P 1'
#
loop_
_entity.id
_entity.type
_entity.pdbx_description
1 polymer ?
#
loop_
_entity_poly.entity_id
_entity_poly.type
_entity_poly.pdbx_seq_one_letter_code
_entity_poly.pdbx_strand_id
1 'polypeptide(L)' 'MSLPTLTPTGAKIPQILAHMADCWPDDHERMNVYLHARSRGEYLYAHQDIADALTQYARDNNLGTGISETTVRRYRKAQR' A
#
# COMPACT_ATOMS: atom_id res chain seq x y z
N MET A 1 32.79 15.04 -3.81
CA MET A 1 31.55 15.01 -4.63
C MET A 1 30.46 14.31 -3.83
N SER A 2 29.38 14.98 -3.61
CA SER A 2 28.29 14.39 -2.83
C SER A 2 27.38 13.56 -3.74
N LEU A 3 26.88 12.48 -3.19
CA LEU A 3 25.91 11.67 -3.92
C LEU A 3 24.62 12.45 -4.10
N PRO A 4 23.96 12.30 -5.26
CA PRO A 4 22.66 12.93 -5.43
C PRO A 4 21.67 12.34 -4.43
N THR A 5 20.79 13.19 -3.92
CA THR A 5 19.73 12.73 -3.05
C THR A 5 18.75 11.94 -3.89
N LEU A 6 18.66 10.65 -3.61
CA LEU A 6 17.70 9.79 -4.31
C LEU A 6 16.33 9.93 -3.67
N THR A 7 15.37 10.26 -4.48
CA THR A 7 13.98 10.27 -4.02
C THR A 7 13.46 8.84 -4.08
N PRO A 8 12.92 8.32 -2.99
CA PRO A 8 12.32 6.99 -3.04
C PRO A 8 11.25 6.92 -4.15
N THR A 9 11.30 5.85 -4.91
CA THR A 9 10.31 5.63 -5.96
C THR A 9 8.99 5.21 -5.34
N GLY A 10 8.21 6.18 -4.95
CA GLY A 10 6.92 5.95 -4.34
C GLY A 10 7.02 5.55 -2.88
N ALA A 11 5.91 5.64 -2.18
CA ALA A 11 5.83 5.17 -0.81
C ALA A 11 5.67 3.66 -0.80
N LYS A 12 6.40 2.99 0.06
CA LYS A 12 6.27 1.55 0.22
C LYS A 12 5.01 1.24 1.03
N ILE A 13 4.38 0.11 0.72
CA ILE A 13 3.15 -0.30 1.40
C ILE A 13 3.31 -0.32 2.93
N PRO A 14 4.38 -0.89 3.52
CA PRO A 14 4.53 -0.86 4.98
C PRO A 14 4.54 0.54 5.57
N GLN A 15 5.13 1.51 4.86
CA GLN A 15 5.15 2.90 5.33
C GLN A 15 3.76 3.51 5.31
N ILE A 16 3.00 3.23 4.27
CA ILE A 16 1.62 3.71 4.16
C ILE A 16 0.76 3.11 5.26
N LEU A 17 0.89 1.81 5.49
CA LEU A 17 0.13 1.13 6.53
C LEU A 17 0.48 1.64 7.92
N ALA A 18 1.76 1.91 8.18
CA ALA A 18 2.18 2.47 9.47
C ALA A 18 1.58 3.85 9.69
N HIS A 19 1.54 4.68 8.66
CA HIS A 19 0.91 6.00 8.74
C HIS A 19 -0.58 5.87 9.02
N MET A 20 -1.27 4.95 8.35
CA MET A 20 -2.67 4.68 8.63
C MET A 20 -2.91 4.26 10.06
N ALA A 21 -2.07 3.36 10.58
CA ALA A 21 -2.22 2.87 11.95
C ALA A 21 -2.12 4.01 12.97
N ASP A 22 -1.23 4.97 12.71
CA ASP A 22 -1.04 6.11 13.61
C ASP A 22 -2.12 7.17 13.48
N CYS A 23 -2.49 7.52 12.26
CA CYS A 23 -3.36 8.67 11.99
C CYS A 23 -4.80 8.29 11.70
N TRP A 24 -5.01 7.10 11.12
CA TRP A 24 -6.33 6.67 10.65
C TRP A 24 -6.53 5.20 10.95
N PRO A 25 -6.64 4.82 12.24
CA PRO A 25 -6.71 3.39 12.62
C PRO A 25 -7.89 2.65 12.01
N ASP A 26 -9.02 3.31 11.79
CA ASP A 26 -10.17 2.67 11.14
C ASP A 26 -9.86 2.32 9.69
N ASP A 27 -9.15 3.22 8.99
CA ASP A 27 -8.73 2.97 7.62
C ASP A 27 -7.69 1.86 7.56
N HIS A 28 -6.80 1.81 8.54
CA HIS A 28 -5.80 0.75 8.64
C HIS A 28 -6.46 -0.61 8.80
N GLU A 29 -7.44 -0.71 9.67
CA GLU A 29 -8.18 -1.95 9.87
C GLU A 29 -8.91 -2.36 8.59
N ARG A 30 -9.55 -1.41 7.93
CA ARG A 30 -10.26 -1.66 6.68
C ARG A 30 -9.30 -2.12 5.57
N MET A 31 -8.13 -1.47 5.46
CA MET A 31 -7.13 -1.84 4.47
C MET A 31 -6.59 -3.24 4.73
N ASN A 32 -6.40 -3.63 5.99
CA ASN A 32 -5.99 -4.99 6.32
C ASN A 32 -7.01 -6.02 5.82
N VAL A 33 -8.30 -5.72 5.96
CA VAL A 33 -9.34 -6.59 5.42
C VAL A 33 -9.20 -6.71 3.90
N TYR A 34 -9.05 -5.59 3.21
CA TYR A 34 -8.91 -5.59 1.76
C TYR A 34 -7.69 -6.38 1.29
N LEU A 35 -6.57 -6.24 2.00
CA LEU A 35 -5.34 -6.91 1.62
C LEU A 35 -5.39 -8.42 1.79
N HIS A 36 -6.10 -8.91 2.81
CA HIS A 36 -6.04 -10.31 3.20
C HIS A 36 -7.33 -11.09 2.95
N ALA A 37 -8.43 -10.43 2.62
CA ALA A 37 -9.69 -11.13 2.38
C ALA A 37 -9.58 -12.06 1.18
N ARG A 38 -10.00 -13.30 1.38
CA ARG A 38 -9.96 -14.33 0.34
C ARG A 38 -11.27 -15.08 0.27
N SER A 39 -11.57 -15.56 -0.93
CA SER A 39 -12.70 -16.44 -1.16
C SER A 39 -12.25 -17.55 -2.10
N ARG A 40 -12.42 -18.80 -1.68
CA ARG A 40 -12.04 -19.97 -2.49
C ARG A 40 -10.56 -19.97 -2.91
N GLY A 41 -9.68 -19.49 -2.02
CA GLY A 41 -8.26 -19.46 -2.29
C GLY A 41 -7.78 -18.28 -3.12
N GLU A 42 -8.69 -17.41 -3.55
CA GLU A 42 -8.36 -16.23 -4.33
C GLU A 42 -8.62 -14.96 -3.54
N TYR A 43 -7.87 -13.91 -3.86
CA TYR A 43 -8.09 -12.62 -3.23
C TYR A 43 -9.44 -12.05 -3.63
N LEU A 44 -10.17 -11.55 -2.63
CA LEU A 44 -11.48 -10.98 -2.86
C LEU A 44 -11.42 -9.63 -3.57
N TYR A 45 -10.36 -8.88 -3.32
CA TYR A 45 -10.16 -7.55 -3.91
C TYR A 45 -8.97 -7.59 -4.87
N ALA A 46 -9.15 -7.02 -6.06
CA ALA A 46 -8.12 -7.01 -7.09
C ALA A 46 -6.90 -6.21 -6.65
N HIS A 47 -5.72 -6.62 -7.10
CA HIS A 47 -4.48 -5.89 -6.81
C HIS A 47 -4.56 -4.44 -7.28
N GLN A 48 -5.17 -4.20 -8.43
CA GLN A 48 -5.29 -2.86 -8.98
C GLN A 48 -6.16 -1.95 -8.09
N ASP A 49 -7.26 -2.49 -7.57
CA ASP A 49 -8.16 -1.73 -6.70
C ASP A 49 -7.44 -1.29 -5.42
N ILE A 50 -6.64 -2.19 -4.86
CA ILE A 50 -5.85 -1.86 -3.67
C ILE A 50 -4.75 -0.86 -4.01
N ALA A 51 -4.10 -1.03 -5.16
CA ALA A 51 -3.08 -0.09 -5.62
C ALA A 51 -3.68 1.31 -5.78
N ASP A 52 -4.87 1.41 -6.34
CA ASP A 52 -5.55 2.70 -6.51
C ASP A 52 -5.88 3.33 -5.16
N ALA A 53 -6.38 2.53 -4.22
CA ALA A 53 -6.73 3.02 -2.88
C ALA A 53 -5.48 3.50 -2.13
N LEU A 54 -4.40 2.74 -2.19
CA LEU A 54 -3.14 3.13 -1.55
C LEU A 54 -2.53 4.37 -2.19
N THR A 55 -2.63 4.47 -3.52
CA THR A 55 -2.16 5.63 -4.26
C THR A 55 -2.93 6.88 -3.83
N GLN A 56 -4.25 6.78 -3.73
CA GLN A 56 -5.09 7.89 -3.30
C GLN A 56 -4.74 8.34 -1.88
N TYR A 57 -4.58 7.38 -0.97
CA TYR A 57 -4.20 7.67 0.40
C TYR A 57 -2.84 8.35 0.47
N ALA A 58 -1.85 7.82 -0.26
CA ALA A 58 -0.52 8.40 -0.27
C ALA A 58 -0.52 9.83 -0.80
N ARG A 59 -1.33 10.08 -1.83
CA ARG A 59 -1.47 11.41 -2.41
C ARG A 59 -2.10 12.38 -1.41
N ASP A 60 -3.17 11.96 -0.76
CA ASP A 60 -3.89 12.80 0.19
C ASP A 60 -3.06 13.14 1.43
N ASN A 61 -2.10 12.30 1.77
CA ASN A 61 -1.27 12.45 2.96
C ASN A 61 0.19 12.79 2.66
N ASN A 62 0.51 13.12 1.42
CA ASN A 62 1.87 13.50 0.98
C ASN A 62 2.93 12.45 1.32
N LEU A 63 2.60 11.19 1.11
CA LEU A 63 3.50 10.07 1.44
C LEU A 63 4.37 9.62 0.26
N GLY A 64 4.27 10.30 -0.88
CA GLY A 64 5.08 9.98 -2.04
C GLY A 64 4.22 9.68 -3.26
N THR A 65 4.82 9.01 -4.24
CA THR A 65 4.15 8.68 -5.48
C THR A 65 3.29 7.42 -5.34
N GLY A 66 2.56 7.08 -6.37
CA GLY A 66 1.59 6.00 -6.34
C GLY A 66 2.16 4.61 -6.13
N ILE A 67 1.28 3.71 -5.79
CA ILE A 67 1.57 2.28 -5.64
C ILE A 67 1.05 1.56 -6.88
N SER A 68 1.87 0.73 -7.49
CA SER A 68 1.47 -0.04 -8.66
C SER A 68 0.82 -1.36 -8.26
N GLU A 69 0.07 -1.93 -9.20
CA GLU A 69 -0.51 -3.27 -9.04
C GLU A 69 0.57 -4.31 -8.74
N THR A 70 1.71 -4.22 -9.42
CA THR A 70 2.83 -5.14 -9.20
C THR A 70 3.33 -5.07 -7.77
N THR A 71 3.42 -3.86 -7.21
CA THR A 71 3.85 -3.66 -5.82
C THR A 71 2.88 -4.34 -4.85
N VAL A 72 1.57 -4.20 -5.08
CA VAL A 72 0.56 -4.85 -4.24
C VAL A 72 0.69 -6.37 -4.35
N ARG A 73 0.85 -6.89 -5.56
CA ARG A 73 1.00 -8.31 -5.79
C ARG A 73 2.20 -8.88 -5.03
N ARG A 74 3.34 -8.21 -5.11
CA ARG A 74 4.55 -8.63 -4.40
C ARG A 74 4.36 -8.58 -2.89
N TYR A 75 3.74 -7.53 -2.39
CA TYR A 75 3.47 -7.39 -0.97
C TYR A 75 2.61 -8.53 -0.46
N ARG A 76 1.51 -8.83 -1.15
CA ARG A 76 0.61 -9.92 -0.77
C ARG A 76 1.32 -11.27 -0.80
N LYS A 77 2.14 -11.50 -1.82
CA LYS A 77 2.89 -12.75 -1.94
C LYS A 77 3.87 -12.92 -0.78
N ALA A 78 4.50 -11.85 -0.36
CA ALA A 78 5.46 -11.88 0.76
C ALA A 78 4.79 -12.10 2.11
N GLN A 79 3.49 -11.85 2.23
CA GLN A 79 2.74 -12.00 3.48
C GLN A 79 2.22 -13.40 3.73
N ARG A 80 2.53 -14.35 2.88
CA ARG A 80 2.11 -15.74 3.07
C ARG A 80 2.88 -16.42 4.20
#